data_fece0cf9044b75ec5aca3d8484f319fd
#
_entry.id   fece0cf9044b75ec5aca3d8484f319fd
#
_cell.length_a   1.000
_cell.length_b   1.000
_cell.length_c   1.000
_cell.angle_alpha   90.00
_cell.angle_beta   90.00
_cell.angle_gamma   90.00
#
_symmetry.space_group_name_H-M   'P 1'
#
loop_
_entity.id
_entity.type
_entity.pdbx_description
1 polymer ?
#
loop_
_entity_poly.entity_id
_entity_poly.type
_entity_poly.pdbx_seq_one_letter_code
_entity_poly.pdbx_strand_id
1 'polypeptide(L)'
;MKLPSPITVPLLALLTLAACGTSSRSTGDPPSSSPPASPSAPSPAAPSAAAPSAAVRSPVAFDKALHDELVGMLKRDQADREGTPQSESDQARTARLKEILRTHGWPTFALAGEDGGNAAWAIAQHSDLDPAFQQEALDLLRAAVSARQASPGNLAYLEDRVAAGRGEPQVYGTQIRCGPDGPVPATPIRDEPGVERRRAEAGLPTLASYLAEMTTICAQDTN
;
A
#
# COMPACT_ATOMS: atom_id res chain seq x y z
N MET A 1 21.87 -6.70 25.24
CA MET A 1 21.52 -7.40 23.99
C MET A 1 21.01 -6.32 23.04
N LYS A 2 21.78 -6.02 21.97
CA LYS A 2 21.35 -5.08 20.93
C LYS A 2 20.40 -5.84 20.01
N LEU A 3 19.16 -5.40 19.92
CA LEU A 3 18.22 -5.90 18.92
C LEU A 3 18.78 -5.53 17.53
N PRO A 4 18.81 -6.45 16.56
CA PRO A 4 19.23 -6.11 15.20
C PRO A 4 18.24 -5.11 14.60
N SER A 5 18.78 -4.02 14.03
CA SER A 5 17.98 -3.02 13.33
C SER A 5 17.24 -3.69 12.15
N PRO A 6 15.97 -3.37 11.92
CA PRO A 6 15.27 -3.86 10.74
C PRO A 6 15.90 -3.26 9.49
N ILE A 7 16.12 -4.13 8.49
CA ILE A 7 16.71 -3.75 7.21
C ILE A 7 15.75 -2.82 6.48
N THR A 8 16.25 -1.65 6.18
CA THR A 8 15.55 -0.68 5.33
C THR A 8 15.83 -1.03 3.87
N VAL A 9 14.84 -1.58 3.19
CA VAL A 9 14.94 -1.86 1.75
C VAL A 9 15.01 -0.53 1.00
N PRO A 10 16.03 -0.27 0.19
CA PRO A 10 16.04 0.91 -0.66
C PRO A 10 14.90 0.82 -1.68
N LEU A 11 14.13 1.89 -1.79
CA LEU A 11 12.95 2.04 -2.65
C LEU A 11 13.32 2.15 -4.16
N LEU A 12 14.40 1.52 -4.60
CA LEU A 12 15.00 1.77 -5.93
C LEU A 12 14.45 0.92 -7.07
N ALA A 13 13.40 0.13 -6.89
CA ALA A 13 12.98 -0.80 -7.94
C ALA A 13 11.48 -0.80 -8.20
N LEU A 14 10.87 0.36 -8.53
CA LEU A 14 9.51 0.37 -9.09
C LEU A 14 9.30 1.53 -10.07
N LEU A 15 10.13 1.59 -11.11
CA LEU A 15 9.85 2.37 -12.33
C LEU A 15 10.17 1.48 -13.53
N THR A 16 9.16 1.13 -14.23
CA THR A 16 8.93 0.61 -15.56
C THR A 16 8.12 -0.67 -15.56
N LEU A 17 6.89 -0.58 -16.06
CA LEU A 17 6.46 -1.34 -17.23
C LEU A 17 5.01 -0.98 -17.56
N ALA A 18 4.88 -0.02 -18.48
CA ALA A 18 3.68 0.07 -19.31
C ALA A 18 3.76 -1.05 -20.35
N ALA A 19 2.84 -2.00 -20.31
CA ALA A 19 2.63 -2.95 -21.38
C ALA A 19 1.19 -2.84 -21.87
N CYS A 20 1.03 -2.28 -23.06
CA CYS A 20 -0.15 -2.39 -23.88
C CYS A 20 -0.38 -3.87 -24.23
N GLY A 21 -1.51 -4.42 -23.88
CA GLY A 21 -1.97 -5.75 -24.28
C GLY A 21 -3.33 -5.66 -24.94
N THR A 22 -3.34 -5.92 -26.24
CA THR A 22 -4.44 -5.86 -27.19
C THR A 22 -5.58 -6.84 -26.88
N SER A 23 -6.81 -6.36 -27.11
CA SER A 23 -8.06 -7.11 -27.17
C SER A 23 -8.02 -8.27 -28.15
N SER A 24 -8.61 -9.39 -27.75
CA SER A 24 -9.17 -10.35 -28.69
C SER A 24 -10.58 -10.73 -28.26
N ARG A 25 -11.54 -10.35 -29.12
CA ARG A 25 -12.92 -10.80 -29.09
C ARG A 25 -12.98 -12.27 -29.49
N SER A 26 -13.80 -13.05 -28.79
CA SER A 26 -14.37 -14.28 -29.37
C SER A 26 -15.88 -14.29 -29.13
N THR A 27 -16.58 -14.40 -30.24
CA THR A 27 -18.03 -14.50 -30.41
C THR A 27 -18.49 -15.93 -30.21
N GLY A 28 -19.68 -16.12 -29.62
CA GLY A 28 -20.36 -17.41 -29.57
C GLY A 28 -21.68 -17.33 -28.80
N ASP A 29 -22.77 -17.06 -29.53
CA ASP A 29 -24.20 -17.26 -29.16
C ASP A 29 -24.71 -18.56 -29.71
N PRO A 30 -26.02 -18.92 -29.47
CA PRO A 30 -26.79 -19.27 -28.27
C PRO A 30 -27.36 -20.72 -28.38
N PRO A 31 -28.45 -21.24 -27.78
CA PRO A 31 -29.81 -20.72 -27.78
C PRO A 31 -30.67 -20.89 -26.49
N SER A 32 -31.59 -20.01 -26.40
CA SER A 32 -32.98 -19.98 -25.93
C SER A 32 -33.67 -21.25 -25.44
N SER A 33 -34.39 -21.15 -24.30
CA SER A 33 -35.77 -21.62 -24.13
C SER A 33 -36.39 -21.04 -22.85
N SER A 34 -37.46 -20.26 -23.03
CA SER A 34 -38.36 -19.78 -21.96
C SER A 34 -39.52 -20.77 -21.77
N PRO A 35 -40.10 -20.90 -20.59
CA PRO A 35 -41.48 -21.27 -20.38
C PRO A 35 -42.33 -20.12 -19.81
N PRO A 36 -43.67 -20.22 -19.85
CA PRO A 36 -44.58 -19.10 -19.96
C PRO A 36 -45.00 -18.48 -18.61
N ALA A 37 -45.45 -17.23 -18.72
CA ALA A 37 -45.95 -16.38 -17.64
C ALA A 37 -47.35 -16.83 -17.13
N SER A 38 -47.56 -16.69 -15.82
CA SER A 38 -48.88 -16.61 -15.19
C SER A 38 -49.06 -15.22 -14.52
N PRO A 39 -50.25 -14.64 -14.57
CA PRO A 39 -50.45 -13.26 -14.18
C PRO A 39 -50.66 -13.12 -12.66
N SER A 40 -49.90 -12.24 -12.02
CA SER A 40 -50.10 -11.83 -10.63
C SER A 40 -50.64 -10.42 -10.56
N ALA A 41 -51.59 -10.24 -9.67
CA ALA A 41 -52.37 -9.05 -9.41
C ALA A 41 -51.55 -7.83 -8.91
N PRO A 42 -52.04 -6.60 -9.01
CA PRO A 42 -51.29 -5.40 -8.63
C PRO A 42 -51.26 -5.24 -7.11
N SER A 43 -50.05 -5.07 -6.56
CA SER A 43 -49.80 -4.71 -5.17
C SER A 43 -49.75 -3.19 -5.04
N PRO A 44 -50.24 -2.60 -3.93
CA PRO A 44 -50.34 -1.15 -3.79
C PRO A 44 -48.97 -0.51 -3.66
N ALA A 45 -48.78 0.63 -4.33
CA ALA A 45 -47.58 1.43 -4.32
C ALA A 45 -47.23 1.94 -2.90
N ALA A 46 -46.08 1.57 -2.42
CA ALA A 46 -45.45 2.19 -1.24
C ALA A 46 -44.87 3.57 -1.63
N PRO A 47 -44.91 4.57 -0.71
CA PRO A 47 -44.37 5.89 -1.01
C PRO A 47 -42.85 5.79 -1.22
N SER A 48 -42.42 6.30 -2.36
CA SER A 48 -41.00 6.40 -2.74
C SER A 48 -40.35 7.38 -1.76
N ALA A 49 -39.54 6.81 -0.81
CA ALA A 49 -38.65 7.62 -0.03
C ALA A 49 -37.56 8.18 -0.96
N ALA A 50 -37.51 9.50 -1.10
CA ALA A 50 -36.45 10.17 -1.86
C ALA A 50 -35.11 9.78 -1.28
N ALA A 51 -34.29 9.13 -2.13
CA ALA A 51 -32.90 8.85 -1.79
C ALA A 51 -32.19 10.17 -1.50
N PRO A 52 -31.34 10.24 -0.46
CA PRO A 52 -30.56 11.44 -0.21
C PRO A 52 -29.68 11.72 -1.42
N SER A 53 -29.84 12.93 -1.98
CA SER A 53 -29.02 13.40 -3.09
C SER A 53 -27.55 13.27 -2.68
N ALA A 54 -26.79 12.40 -3.36
CA ALA A 54 -25.36 12.30 -3.16
C ALA A 54 -24.75 13.66 -3.47
N ALA A 55 -24.32 14.37 -2.44
CA ALA A 55 -23.60 15.62 -2.59
C ALA A 55 -22.43 15.35 -3.54
N VAL A 56 -22.44 15.98 -4.70
CA VAL A 56 -21.33 15.93 -5.67
C VAL A 56 -20.14 16.57 -4.97
N ARG A 57 -19.24 15.72 -4.42
CA ARG A 57 -17.97 16.21 -3.87
C ARG A 57 -17.20 16.81 -5.04
N SER A 58 -16.84 18.08 -4.91
CA SER A 58 -15.92 18.71 -5.87
C SER A 58 -14.66 17.84 -6.03
N PRO A 59 -14.14 17.69 -7.25
CA PRO A 59 -12.91 16.94 -7.44
C PRO A 59 -11.79 17.55 -6.58
N VAL A 60 -11.04 16.70 -5.89
CA VAL A 60 -9.87 17.11 -5.09
C VAL A 60 -8.87 17.72 -6.07
N ALA A 61 -8.49 18.98 -5.88
CA ALA A 61 -7.46 19.61 -6.68
C ALA A 61 -6.07 19.16 -6.22
N PHE A 62 -5.13 19.01 -7.17
CA PHE A 62 -3.74 18.68 -6.85
C PHE A 62 -3.11 19.82 -6.05
N ASP A 63 -2.51 19.48 -4.91
CA ASP A 63 -1.78 20.41 -4.04
C ASP A 63 -0.28 20.25 -4.27
N LYS A 64 0.27 21.12 -5.12
CA LYS A 64 1.69 21.11 -5.46
C LYS A 64 2.58 21.35 -4.24
N ALA A 65 2.17 22.18 -3.30
CA ALA A 65 2.98 22.47 -2.12
C ALA A 65 3.11 21.25 -1.22
N LEU A 66 2.00 20.54 -0.99
CA LEU A 66 1.98 19.28 -0.26
C LEU A 66 2.80 18.19 -0.98
N HIS A 67 2.63 18.06 -2.29
CA HIS A 67 3.43 17.15 -3.10
C HIS A 67 4.92 17.39 -2.93
N ASP A 68 5.39 18.63 -3.15
CA ASP A 68 6.80 18.98 -3.08
C ASP A 68 7.37 18.77 -1.67
N GLU A 69 6.57 19.04 -0.64
CA GLU A 69 6.96 18.78 0.75
C GLU A 69 7.18 17.29 0.99
N LEU A 70 6.22 16.43 0.61
CA LEU A 70 6.30 14.98 0.80
C LEU A 70 7.49 14.37 0.06
N VAL A 71 7.68 14.73 -1.21
CA VAL A 71 8.82 14.26 -2.01
C VAL A 71 10.15 14.75 -1.41
N GLY A 72 10.18 15.98 -0.90
CA GLY A 72 11.34 16.51 -0.18
C GLY A 72 11.64 15.75 1.13
N MET A 73 10.61 15.37 1.88
CA MET A 73 10.77 14.54 3.08
C MET A 73 11.35 13.17 2.74
N LEU A 74 10.83 12.50 1.69
CA LEU A 74 11.35 11.20 1.24
C LEU A 74 12.82 11.31 0.81
N LYS A 75 13.18 12.36 0.05
CA LYS A 75 14.57 12.57 -0.38
C LYS A 75 15.53 12.66 0.83
N ARG A 76 15.15 13.37 1.88
CA ARG A 76 15.97 13.46 3.12
C ARG A 76 16.00 12.15 3.88
N ASP A 77 14.89 11.45 3.96
CA ASP A 77 14.80 10.12 4.56
C ASP A 77 15.76 9.12 3.89
N GLN A 78 15.76 9.06 2.57
CA GLN A 78 16.65 8.15 1.82
C GLN A 78 18.12 8.54 1.98
N ALA A 79 18.45 9.82 1.89
CA ALA A 79 19.83 10.30 2.07
C ALA A 79 20.38 9.96 3.47
N ASP A 80 19.55 10.06 4.52
CA ASP A 80 19.92 9.65 5.89
C ASP A 80 20.24 8.15 5.98
N ARG A 81 19.44 7.31 5.31
CA ARG A 81 19.63 5.85 5.25
C ARG A 81 20.83 5.43 4.40
N GLU A 82 21.20 6.23 3.42
CA GLU A 82 22.41 6.05 2.60
C GLU A 82 23.67 6.58 3.29
N GLY A 83 23.58 6.99 4.56
CA GLY A 83 24.73 7.46 5.35
C GLY A 83 25.07 8.94 5.15
N THR A 84 24.20 9.71 4.50
CA THR A 84 24.33 11.17 4.43
C THR A 84 23.48 11.81 5.54
N PRO A 85 24.05 12.18 6.71
CA PRO A 85 23.28 12.66 7.83
C PRO A 85 22.41 13.86 7.48
N GLN A 86 21.15 13.82 7.87
CA GLN A 86 20.22 14.92 7.71
C GLN A 86 20.04 15.68 9.02
N SER A 87 19.64 16.94 8.93
CA SER A 87 19.32 17.76 10.13
C SER A 87 18.01 17.34 10.80
N GLU A 88 17.21 16.51 10.14
CA GLU A 88 15.88 16.07 10.54
C GLU A 88 15.92 14.58 10.87
N SER A 89 15.40 14.20 12.03
CA SER A 89 15.31 12.78 12.45
C SER A 89 14.05 12.10 11.94
N ASP A 90 14.00 10.75 12.02
CA ASP A 90 12.78 9.97 11.74
C ASP A 90 11.61 10.43 12.61
N GLN A 91 11.84 10.78 13.88
CA GLN A 91 10.78 11.31 14.75
C GLN A 91 10.22 12.64 14.24
N ALA A 92 11.08 13.53 13.75
CA ALA A 92 10.64 14.81 13.19
C ALA A 92 9.83 14.61 11.91
N ARG A 93 10.28 13.72 11.01
CA ARG A 93 9.54 13.33 9.80
C ARG A 93 8.18 12.68 10.15
N THR A 94 8.16 11.78 11.13
CA THR A 94 6.93 11.18 11.65
C THR A 94 5.96 12.24 12.19
N ALA A 95 6.45 13.16 13.02
CA ALA A 95 5.62 14.24 13.58
C ALA A 95 5.02 15.11 12.47
N ARG A 96 5.80 15.46 11.45
CA ARG A 96 5.31 16.23 10.32
C ARG A 96 4.28 15.47 9.50
N LEU A 97 4.48 14.18 9.23
CA LEU A 97 3.49 13.36 8.52
C LEU A 97 2.18 13.25 9.31
N LYS A 98 2.23 13.14 10.65
CA LYS A 98 1.03 13.19 11.51
C LYS A 98 0.20 14.45 11.28
N GLU A 99 0.84 15.61 11.21
CA GLU A 99 0.15 16.86 10.95
C GLU A 99 -0.50 16.88 9.56
N ILE A 100 0.22 16.38 8.54
CA ILE A 100 -0.27 16.25 7.17
C ILE A 100 -1.51 15.33 7.15
N LEU A 101 -1.42 14.12 7.74
CA LEU A 101 -2.53 13.18 7.76
C LEU A 101 -3.74 13.70 8.53
N ARG A 102 -3.52 14.42 9.62
CA ARG A 102 -4.62 15.05 10.39
C ARG A 102 -5.32 16.15 9.59
N THR A 103 -4.60 16.88 8.75
CA THR A 103 -5.12 18.03 7.99
C THR A 103 -5.78 17.61 6.69
N HIS A 104 -5.19 16.67 5.98
CA HIS A 104 -5.56 16.30 4.60
C HIS A 104 -6.14 14.88 4.48
N GLY A 105 -6.05 14.04 5.53
CA GLY A 105 -6.19 12.60 5.40
C GLY A 105 -4.99 12.01 4.66
N TRP A 106 -5.15 10.82 4.06
CA TRP A 106 -4.09 10.22 3.24
C TRP A 106 -3.82 11.09 2.01
N PRO A 107 -2.54 11.38 1.67
CA PRO A 107 -2.17 12.08 0.44
C PRO A 107 -2.48 11.21 -0.78
N THR A 108 -3.68 11.35 -1.30
CA THR A 108 -4.20 10.56 -2.42
C THR A 108 -3.51 10.93 -3.74
N PHE A 109 -3.61 10.04 -4.74
CA PHE A 109 -3.11 10.31 -6.10
C PHE A 109 -3.66 11.60 -6.69
N ALA A 110 -4.95 11.89 -6.42
CA ALA A 110 -5.55 13.14 -6.87
C ALA A 110 -5.00 14.37 -6.13
N LEU A 111 -4.68 14.24 -4.83
CA LEU A 111 -4.24 15.35 -4.00
C LEU A 111 -2.74 15.64 -4.15
N ALA A 112 -1.91 14.62 -4.11
CA ALA A 112 -0.45 14.78 -4.01
C ALA A 112 0.34 14.07 -5.13
N GLY A 113 -0.32 13.48 -6.11
CA GLY A 113 0.32 12.64 -7.10
C GLY A 113 0.69 11.26 -6.56
N GLU A 114 1.10 10.37 -7.44
CA GLU A 114 1.51 9.02 -7.07
C GLU A 114 2.81 9.04 -6.24
N ASP A 115 3.76 9.85 -6.64
CA ASP A 115 5.05 10.01 -5.98
C ASP A 115 4.92 10.68 -4.60
N GLY A 116 4.05 11.67 -4.42
CA GLY A 116 3.72 12.25 -3.12
C GLY A 116 3.05 11.23 -2.19
N GLY A 117 2.12 10.41 -2.70
CA GLY A 117 1.50 9.31 -1.97
C GLY A 117 2.49 8.23 -1.55
N ASN A 118 3.43 7.88 -2.44
CA ASN A 118 4.53 6.94 -2.17
C ASN A 118 5.50 7.50 -1.12
N ALA A 119 5.79 8.80 -1.17
CA ALA A 119 6.62 9.47 -0.18
C ALA A 119 5.99 9.42 1.23
N ALA A 120 4.69 9.72 1.35
CA ALA A 120 3.96 9.60 2.61
C ALA A 120 4.01 8.17 3.17
N TRP A 121 3.82 7.17 2.30
CA TRP A 121 3.93 5.77 2.68
C TRP A 121 5.31 5.41 3.22
N ALA A 122 6.38 5.83 2.55
CA ALA A 122 7.75 5.53 2.98
C ALA A 122 8.04 6.12 4.38
N ILE A 123 7.62 7.35 4.65
CA ILE A 123 7.76 7.95 5.98
C ILE A 123 6.94 7.17 7.04
N ALA A 124 5.71 6.75 6.71
CA ALA A 124 4.91 5.91 7.60
C ALA A 124 5.57 4.55 7.87
N GLN A 125 6.18 3.92 6.85
CA GLN A 125 6.97 2.69 6.98
C GLN A 125 8.12 2.85 7.98
N HIS A 126 8.77 4.02 7.98
CA HIS A 126 9.93 4.32 8.81
C HIS A 126 9.58 4.91 10.19
N SER A 127 8.30 4.99 10.52
CA SER A 127 7.82 5.50 11.83
C SER A 127 7.80 4.42 12.93
N ASP A 128 8.82 3.56 12.99
CA ASP A 128 8.88 2.40 13.89
C ASP A 128 8.85 2.77 15.38
N LEU A 129 9.26 3.98 15.72
CA LEU A 129 9.23 4.47 17.09
C LEU A 129 7.84 4.93 17.55
N ASP A 130 6.86 4.91 16.64
CA ASP A 130 5.46 5.26 16.92
C ASP A 130 4.48 4.25 16.31
N PRO A 131 4.38 3.04 16.87
CA PRO A 131 3.50 1.98 16.35
C PRO A 131 2.02 2.38 16.32
N ALA A 132 1.59 3.29 17.20
CA ALA A 132 0.22 3.78 17.20
C ALA A 132 -0.06 4.63 15.95
N PHE A 133 0.89 5.48 15.59
CA PHE A 133 0.82 6.26 14.36
C PHE A 133 0.90 5.36 13.10
N GLN A 134 1.77 4.34 13.09
CA GLN A 134 1.82 3.40 11.96
C GLN A 134 0.46 2.72 11.74
N GLN A 135 -0.26 2.38 12.79
CA GLN A 135 -1.61 1.83 12.68
C GLN A 135 -2.61 2.85 12.14
N GLU A 136 -2.57 4.11 12.61
CA GLU A 136 -3.43 5.19 12.08
C GLU A 136 -3.15 5.42 10.58
N ALA A 137 -1.89 5.50 10.19
CA ALA A 137 -1.48 5.64 8.79
C ALA A 137 -1.95 4.46 7.93
N LEU A 138 -1.85 3.23 8.44
CA LEU A 138 -2.35 2.01 7.78
C LEU A 138 -3.86 2.09 7.52
N ASP A 139 -4.64 2.55 8.49
CA ASP A 139 -6.10 2.64 8.34
C ASP A 139 -6.50 3.71 7.31
N LEU A 140 -5.80 4.84 7.28
CA LEU A 140 -6.00 5.89 6.27
C LEU A 140 -5.58 5.42 4.87
N LEU A 141 -4.44 4.72 4.75
CA LEU A 141 -3.97 4.14 3.50
C LEU A 141 -4.95 3.10 2.96
N ARG A 142 -5.48 2.24 3.83
CA ARG A 142 -6.50 1.22 3.46
C ARG A 142 -7.75 1.87 2.87
N ALA A 143 -8.23 2.95 3.48
CA ALA A 143 -9.36 3.72 2.95
C ALA A 143 -9.06 4.33 1.57
N ALA A 144 -7.85 4.89 1.39
CA ALA A 144 -7.42 5.46 0.11
C ALA A 144 -7.27 4.40 -0.99
N VAL A 145 -6.72 3.20 -0.67
CA VAL A 145 -6.65 2.06 -1.61
C VAL A 145 -8.05 1.58 -2.01
N SER A 146 -8.98 1.48 -1.07
CA SER A 146 -10.37 1.12 -1.35
C SER A 146 -11.03 2.12 -2.30
N ALA A 147 -10.64 3.38 -2.24
CA ALA A 147 -11.06 4.44 -3.16
C ALA A 147 -10.24 4.48 -4.47
N ARG A 148 -9.28 3.57 -4.69
CA ARG A 148 -8.32 3.54 -5.82
C ARG A 148 -7.47 4.82 -5.92
N GLN A 149 -7.14 5.40 -4.79
CA GLN A 149 -6.38 6.64 -4.66
C GLN A 149 -5.04 6.45 -3.95
N ALA A 150 -4.60 5.19 -3.79
CA ALA A 150 -3.28 4.83 -3.27
C ALA A 150 -2.88 3.44 -3.78
N SER A 151 -1.60 3.09 -3.63
CA SER A 151 -1.01 1.83 -4.09
C SER A 151 -1.42 0.65 -3.21
N PRO A 152 -2.01 -0.45 -3.77
CA PRO A 152 -2.24 -1.68 -3.03
C PRO A 152 -0.94 -2.34 -2.55
N GLY A 153 0.14 -2.22 -3.32
CA GLY A 153 1.47 -2.73 -2.94
C GLY A 153 1.99 -2.02 -1.69
N ASN A 154 1.89 -0.70 -1.64
CA ASN A 154 2.28 0.08 -0.46
C ASN A 154 1.45 -0.29 0.77
N LEU A 155 0.15 -0.53 0.59
CA LEU A 155 -0.71 -1.03 1.66
C LEU A 155 -0.20 -2.38 2.19
N ALA A 156 0.14 -3.32 1.30
CA ALA A 156 0.64 -4.63 1.69
C ALA A 156 1.94 -4.53 2.50
N TYR A 157 2.86 -3.67 2.11
CA TYR A 157 4.10 -3.42 2.87
C TYR A 157 3.83 -2.84 4.26
N LEU A 158 2.95 -1.83 4.37
CA LEU A 158 2.67 -1.20 5.66
C LEU A 158 1.86 -2.14 6.58
N GLU A 159 0.95 -2.95 6.03
CA GLU A 159 0.21 -3.96 6.79
C GLU A 159 1.16 -4.99 7.43
N ASP A 160 2.09 -5.53 6.64
CA ASP A 160 3.08 -6.46 7.15
C ASP A 160 4.07 -5.79 8.13
N ARG A 161 4.42 -4.51 7.91
CA ARG A 161 5.28 -3.76 8.84
C ARG A 161 4.65 -3.64 10.21
N VAL A 162 3.37 -3.27 10.26
CA VAL A 162 2.60 -3.17 11.51
C VAL A 162 2.46 -4.54 12.18
N ALA A 163 2.16 -5.60 11.42
CA ALA A 163 2.07 -6.95 11.93
C ALA A 163 3.41 -7.43 12.50
N ALA A 164 4.49 -7.29 11.75
CA ALA A 164 5.83 -7.69 12.18
C ALA A 164 6.31 -6.91 13.41
N GLY A 165 6.02 -5.61 13.50
CA GLY A 165 6.29 -4.79 14.67
C GLY A 165 5.59 -5.25 15.94
N ARG A 166 4.48 -5.97 15.82
CA ARG A 166 3.74 -6.61 16.92
C ARG A 166 4.13 -8.07 17.18
N GLY A 167 5.04 -8.62 16.39
CA GLY A 167 5.37 -10.06 16.40
C GLY A 167 4.26 -10.95 15.83
N GLU A 168 3.31 -10.38 15.10
CA GLU A 168 2.20 -11.08 14.47
C GLU A 168 2.60 -11.64 13.09
N PRO A 169 1.91 -12.69 12.60
CA PRO A 169 2.16 -13.22 11.26
C PRO A 169 1.83 -12.21 10.16
N GLN A 170 2.73 -12.11 9.18
CA GLN A 170 2.58 -11.31 7.97
C GLN A 170 1.50 -11.86 7.04
N VAL A 171 0.92 -11.00 6.22
CA VAL A 171 -0.06 -11.37 5.18
C VAL A 171 0.62 -11.67 3.85
N TYR A 172 1.66 -10.90 3.51
CA TYR A 172 2.30 -10.90 2.18
C TYR A 172 3.76 -11.35 2.21
N GLY A 173 4.40 -11.40 3.39
CA GLY A 173 5.82 -11.72 3.53
C GLY A 173 6.73 -10.63 2.97
N THR A 174 6.42 -9.37 3.22
CA THR A 174 7.20 -8.21 2.75
C THR A 174 8.30 -7.78 3.73
N GLN A 175 8.18 -8.16 5.00
CA GLN A 175 9.18 -7.82 6.01
C GLN A 175 10.16 -8.98 6.16
N ILE A 176 11.40 -8.73 5.77
CA ILE A 176 12.47 -9.72 5.70
C ILE A 176 13.55 -9.36 6.72
N ARG A 177 14.22 -10.35 7.26
CA ARG A 177 15.47 -10.22 8.00
C ARG A 177 16.56 -11.08 7.35
N CYS A 178 17.80 -10.64 7.42
CA CYS A 178 18.95 -11.44 7.00
C CYS A 178 19.26 -12.47 8.07
N GLY A 179 19.16 -13.74 7.72
CA GLY A 179 19.58 -14.89 8.53
C GLY A 179 20.95 -15.43 8.08
N PRO A 180 21.50 -16.41 8.79
CA PRO A 180 22.80 -17.01 8.45
C PRO A 180 22.80 -17.68 7.07
N ASP A 181 21.66 -18.18 6.63
CA ASP A 181 21.48 -18.89 5.35
C ASP A 181 20.81 -18.00 4.28
N GLY A 182 20.70 -16.69 4.52
CA GLY A 182 20.06 -15.73 3.61
C GLY A 182 18.79 -15.08 4.16
N PRO A 183 18.00 -14.43 3.29
CA PRO A 183 16.80 -13.73 3.70
C PRO A 183 15.69 -14.68 4.15
N VAL A 184 15.07 -14.37 5.27
CA VAL A 184 13.91 -15.08 5.79
C VAL A 184 12.82 -14.10 6.23
N PRO A 185 11.53 -14.45 6.21
CA PRO A 185 10.49 -13.60 6.75
C PRO A 185 10.76 -13.20 8.20
N ALA A 186 10.60 -11.93 8.53
CA ALA A 186 10.85 -11.40 9.88
C ALA A 186 9.94 -12.05 10.93
N THR A 187 8.68 -12.31 10.55
CA THR A 187 7.70 -13.13 11.29
C THR A 187 7.07 -14.14 10.33
N PRO A 188 6.44 -15.23 10.81
CA PRO A 188 5.79 -16.22 9.95
C PRO A 188 4.78 -15.57 8.98
N ILE A 189 4.59 -16.18 7.82
CA ILE A 189 3.55 -15.76 6.85
C ILE A 189 2.27 -16.54 7.18
N ARG A 190 1.16 -15.82 7.37
CA ARG A 190 -0.16 -16.41 7.60
C ARG A 190 -0.67 -17.05 6.32
N ASP A 191 -1.16 -18.30 6.40
CA ASP A 191 -1.65 -19.04 5.24
C ASP A 191 -0.66 -18.96 4.07
N GLU A 192 0.54 -19.51 4.27
CA GLU A 192 1.62 -19.48 3.29
C GLU A 192 1.22 -20.02 1.90
N PRO A 193 0.41 -21.09 1.76
CA PRO A 193 -0.08 -21.54 0.46
C PRO A 193 -0.86 -20.48 -0.33
N GLY A 194 -1.52 -19.54 0.35
CA GLY A 194 -2.29 -18.45 -0.28
C GLY A 194 -1.48 -17.19 -0.57
N VAL A 195 -0.19 -17.12 -0.19
CA VAL A 195 0.60 -15.89 -0.26
C VAL A 195 0.76 -15.35 -1.68
N GLU A 196 1.00 -16.22 -2.66
CA GLU A 196 1.23 -15.81 -4.04
C GLU A 196 0.00 -15.13 -4.66
N ARG A 197 -1.21 -15.64 -4.36
CA ARG A 197 -2.45 -14.99 -4.80
C ARG A 197 -2.60 -13.60 -4.18
N ARG A 198 -2.37 -13.46 -2.86
CA ARG A 198 -2.45 -12.16 -2.18
C ARG A 198 -1.43 -11.17 -2.73
N ARG A 199 -0.21 -11.62 -3.00
CA ARG A 199 0.84 -10.78 -3.60
C ARG A 199 0.45 -10.31 -5.00
N ALA A 200 -0.07 -11.20 -5.84
CA ALA A 200 -0.55 -10.85 -7.18
C ALA A 200 -1.71 -9.84 -7.13
N GLU A 201 -2.68 -10.02 -6.23
CA GLU A 201 -3.80 -9.09 -6.01
C GLU A 201 -3.33 -7.70 -5.55
N ALA A 202 -2.22 -7.64 -4.79
CA ALA A 202 -1.58 -6.39 -4.36
C ALA A 202 -0.60 -5.80 -5.39
N GLY A 203 -0.41 -6.45 -6.55
CA GLY A 203 0.54 -6.02 -7.58
C GLY A 203 2.01 -6.22 -7.18
N LEU A 204 2.29 -7.16 -6.27
CA LEU A 204 3.64 -7.50 -5.82
C LEU A 204 4.24 -8.64 -6.65
N PRO A 205 5.58 -8.68 -6.81
CA PRO A 205 6.26 -9.84 -7.40
C PRO A 205 6.05 -11.08 -6.55
N THR A 206 6.31 -12.28 -7.10
CA THR A 206 6.24 -13.52 -6.33
C THR A 206 7.16 -13.47 -5.09
N LEU A 207 6.82 -14.22 -4.05
CA LEU A 207 7.65 -14.29 -2.85
C LEU A 207 9.06 -14.80 -3.18
N ALA A 208 9.15 -15.79 -4.05
CA ALA A 208 10.45 -16.34 -4.49
C ALA A 208 11.30 -15.28 -5.19
N SER A 209 10.73 -14.48 -6.10
CA SER A 209 11.43 -13.37 -6.76
C SER A 209 11.89 -12.32 -5.76
N TYR A 210 11.03 -11.97 -4.81
CA TYR A 210 11.37 -11.00 -3.76
C TYR A 210 12.49 -11.49 -2.84
N LEU A 211 12.46 -12.75 -2.42
CA LEU A 211 13.54 -13.34 -1.61
C LEU A 211 14.86 -13.40 -2.37
N ALA A 212 14.84 -13.68 -3.68
CA ALA A 212 16.04 -13.64 -4.53
C ALA A 212 16.64 -12.22 -4.59
N GLU A 213 15.82 -11.17 -4.68
CA GLU A 213 16.27 -9.79 -4.60
C GLU A 213 16.88 -9.48 -3.23
N MET A 214 16.22 -9.87 -2.15
CA MET A 214 16.70 -9.68 -0.78
C MET A 214 18.02 -10.42 -0.50
N THR A 215 18.32 -11.51 -1.19
CA THR A 215 19.62 -12.21 -1.08
C THR A 215 20.78 -11.28 -1.44
N THR A 216 20.62 -10.46 -2.47
CA THR A 216 21.64 -9.49 -2.88
C THR A 216 21.85 -8.41 -1.81
N ILE A 217 20.77 -7.94 -1.21
CA ILE A 217 20.78 -6.92 -0.14
C ILE A 217 21.46 -7.50 1.12
N CYS A 218 21.05 -8.70 1.55
CA CYS A 218 21.65 -9.36 2.72
C CYS A 218 23.15 -9.63 2.56
N ALA A 219 23.61 -9.91 1.35
CA ALA A 219 25.05 -10.11 1.09
C ALA A 219 25.86 -8.81 1.24
N GLN A 220 25.26 -7.65 1.05
CA GLN A 220 25.92 -6.35 1.24
C GLN A 220 26.03 -5.94 2.71
N ASP A 221 25.07 -6.32 3.54
CA ASP A 221 25.06 -6.01 4.98
C ASP A 221 26.07 -6.82 5.81
N THR A 222 26.66 -7.87 5.23
CA THR A 222 27.64 -8.74 5.90
C THR A 222 29.11 -8.34 5.64
N ASN A 223 29.37 -7.31 4.84
CA ASN A 223 30.71 -6.74 4.58
C ASN A 223 30.88 -5.39 5.27
#